data_d2ff9797aa014d739ff2a77662d56978
#
_entry.id   d2ff9797aa014d739ff2a77662d56978
#
_cell.length_a   1.000
_cell.length_b   1.000
_cell.length_c   1.000
_cell.angle_alpha   90.00
_cell.angle_beta   90.00
_cell.angle_gamma   90.00
#
_symmetry.space_group_name_H-M   'P 1'
#
loop_
_entity.id
_entity.type
_entity.pdbx_description
1 polymer ?
#
loop_
_entity_poly.entity_id
_entity_poly.type
_entity_poly.pdbx_seq_one_letter_code
_entity_poly.pdbx_strand_id
1 'polypeptide(L)'
;AADPLMIVKVLAHVASLRKPGHGTATESVTTSLVLMGIGPFFRAFGPQPTIKQWLHDQPAALDGLRVLMLRAQRAARFALAFAVHRQDTDADAIRLAAYLHDFAEMLMWCHAPTLMQQVAQAQQMDPSLRSSAAQRQFLNMEIDDLRQNLMKLWHLPELLVRICDDYHADHPSVRSVVLAVRLARHSAKDWENPAIPDDIDAIAELLNVVPRAAMGYLRKVDQAA
;
A
#
# COMPACT_ATOMS: atom_id res chain seq x y z
N ALA A 1 -1.58 5.07 -15.22
CA ALA A 1 -1.35 4.78 -13.80
C ALA A 1 -2.10 3.50 -13.46
N ALA A 2 -1.45 2.57 -12.76
CA ALA A 2 -2.12 1.36 -12.31
C ALA A 2 -3.06 1.71 -11.13
N ASP A 3 -4.23 1.08 -11.07
CA ASP A 3 -5.19 1.24 -9.98
C ASP A 3 -4.91 0.14 -8.92
N PRO A 4 -4.59 0.49 -7.65
CA PRO A 4 -4.30 -0.49 -6.61
C PRO A 4 -5.46 -1.47 -6.37
N LEU A 5 -6.70 -1.00 -6.38
CA LEU A 5 -7.88 -1.83 -6.16
C LEU A 5 -8.10 -2.79 -7.34
N MET A 6 -7.85 -2.37 -8.57
CA MET A 6 -7.91 -3.25 -9.72
C MET A 6 -6.80 -4.31 -9.66
N ILE A 7 -5.59 -3.95 -9.21
CA ILE A 7 -4.49 -4.92 -9.03
C ILE A 7 -4.89 -6.01 -8.04
N VAL A 8 -5.42 -5.64 -6.87
CA VAL A 8 -5.89 -6.60 -5.87
C VAL A 8 -6.99 -7.50 -6.44
N LYS A 9 -7.96 -6.93 -7.18
CA LYS A 9 -9.02 -7.70 -7.87
C LYS A 9 -8.44 -8.73 -8.84
N VAL A 10 -7.46 -8.35 -9.65
CA VAL A 10 -6.81 -9.25 -10.62
C VAL A 10 -6.07 -10.37 -9.89
N LEU A 11 -5.28 -10.06 -8.88
CA LEU A 11 -4.55 -11.06 -8.11
C LEU A 11 -5.50 -12.05 -7.43
N ALA A 12 -6.55 -11.55 -6.77
CA ALA A 12 -7.57 -12.38 -6.11
C ALA A 12 -8.32 -13.28 -7.13
N HIS A 13 -8.69 -12.73 -8.28
CA HIS A 13 -9.36 -13.50 -9.32
C HIS A 13 -8.45 -14.61 -9.87
N VAL A 14 -7.19 -14.31 -10.19
CA VAL A 14 -6.25 -15.34 -10.68
C VAL A 14 -6.00 -16.39 -9.59
N ALA A 15 -5.91 -15.99 -8.32
CA ALA A 15 -5.82 -16.94 -7.21
C ALA A 15 -7.02 -17.88 -7.14
N SER A 16 -8.24 -17.37 -7.33
CA SER A 16 -9.48 -18.17 -7.29
C SER A 16 -9.61 -19.19 -8.43
N LEU A 17 -8.93 -18.96 -9.56
CA LEU A 17 -8.93 -19.89 -10.71
C LEU A 17 -7.96 -21.06 -10.52
N ARG A 18 -7.11 -21.04 -9.51
CA ARG A 18 -6.10 -22.08 -9.28
C ARG A 18 -6.71 -23.33 -8.68
N LYS A 19 -6.29 -24.47 -9.19
CA LYS A 19 -6.57 -25.76 -8.56
C LYS A 19 -5.60 -25.98 -7.41
N PRO A 20 -6.05 -26.51 -6.27
CA PRO A 20 -5.16 -26.91 -5.18
C PRO A 20 -4.03 -27.79 -5.69
N GLY A 21 -2.79 -27.48 -5.34
CA GLY A 21 -1.61 -28.30 -5.68
C GLY A 21 -0.95 -28.04 -7.05
N HIS A 22 -1.40 -27.07 -7.84
CA HIS A 22 -0.80 -26.75 -9.14
C HIS A 22 -0.11 -25.38 -9.13
N GLY A 23 1.23 -25.39 -9.17
CA GLY A 23 2.10 -24.25 -9.46
C GLY A 23 2.32 -23.23 -8.31
N THR A 24 3.43 -22.52 -8.40
CA THR A 24 3.76 -21.37 -7.52
C THR A 24 2.82 -20.19 -7.78
N ALA A 25 2.51 -19.45 -6.72
CA ALA A 25 1.73 -18.22 -6.82
C ALA A 25 2.43 -17.23 -7.77
N THR A 26 1.72 -16.65 -8.72
CA THR A 26 2.26 -15.60 -9.56
C THR A 26 2.41 -14.34 -8.71
N GLU A 27 3.65 -13.96 -8.46
CA GLU A 27 4.02 -12.80 -7.63
C GLU A 27 3.90 -11.48 -8.40
N SER A 28 3.62 -11.54 -9.69
CA SER A 28 3.58 -10.39 -10.60
C SER A 28 2.20 -10.23 -11.23
N VAL A 29 1.70 -9.00 -11.21
CA VAL A 29 0.45 -8.61 -11.91
C VAL A 29 0.54 -8.89 -13.40
N THR A 30 1.69 -8.62 -14.02
CA THR A 30 1.93 -8.88 -15.44
C THR A 30 1.81 -10.35 -15.76
N THR A 31 2.45 -11.22 -14.97
CA THR A 31 2.34 -12.69 -15.13
C THR A 31 0.90 -13.15 -14.93
N SER A 32 0.19 -12.59 -13.96
CA SER A 32 -1.24 -12.87 -13.73
C SER A 32 -2.09 -12.52 -14.95
N LEU A 33 -1.87 -11.36 -15.56
CA LEU A 33 -2.60 -10.93 -16.77
C LEU A 33 -2.27 -11.80 -17.99
N VAL A 34 -1.00 -12.16 -18.17
CA VAL A 34 -0.56 -13.06 -19.25
C VAL A 34 -1.22 -14.43 -19.10
N LEU A 35 -1.22 -15.01 -17.90
CA LEU A 35 -1.85 -16.31 -17.63
C LEU A 35 -3.37 -16.28 -17.83
N MET A 36 -4.02 -15.20 -17.45
CA MET A 36 -5.47 -15.02 -17.64
C MET A 36 -5.82 -14.87 -19.11
N GLY A 37 -5.02 -14.14 -19.86
CA GLY A 37 -5.28 -13.77 -21.24
C GLY A 37 -6.31 -12.64 -21.39
N ILE A 38 -6.29 -11.96 -22.55
CA ILE A 38 -7.08 -10.76 -22.82
C ILE A 38 -8.60 -11.04 -22.79
N GLY A 39 -9.04 -12.07 -23.47
CA GLY A 39 -10.47 -12.42 -23.54
C GLY A 39 -11.10 -12.76 -22.18
N PRO A 40 -10.53 -13.67 -21.38
CA PRO A 40 -10.98 -13.94 -20.02
C PRO A 40 -10.92 -12.71 -19.12
N PHE A 41 -9.89 -11.85 -19.24
CA PHE A 41 -9.82 -10.58 -18.49
C PHE A 41 -11.05 -9.72 -18.72
N PHE A 42 -11.42 -9.44 -19.98
CA PHE A 42 -12.61 -8.62 -20.26
C PHE A 42 -13.94 -9.29 -19.92
N ARG A 43 -13.99 -10.64 -19.89
CA ARG A 43 -15.17 -11.35 -19.37
C ARG A 43 -15.31 -11.23 -17.86
N ALA A 44 -14.20 -11.31 -17.12
CA ALA A 44 -14.20 -11.23 -15.66
C ALA A 44 -14.38 -9.78 -15.17
N PHE A 45 -13.74 -8.84 -15.85
CA PHE A 45 -13.67 -7.42 -15.48
C PHE A 45 -14.30 -6.53 -16.55
N GLY A 46 -15.45 -6.91 -17.11
CA GLY A 46 -16.17 -6.12 -18.12
C GLY A 46 -16.44 -4.68 -17.67
N PRO A 47 -17.34 -3.92 -18.30
CA PRO A 47 -17.56 -2.52 -17.94
C PRO A 47 -17.79 -2.36 -16.43
N GLN A 48 -16.85 -1.71 -15.76
CA GLN A 48 -16.93 -1.42 -14.32
C GLN A 48 -17.19 0.08 -14.15
N PRO A 49 -18.03 0.48 -13.18
CA PRO A 49 -18.13 1.89 -12.80
C PRO A 49 -16.76 2.37 -12.30
N THR A 50 -16.38 3.56 -12.68
CA THR A 50 -15.20 4.20 -12.09
C THR A 50 -15.47 4.56 -10.63
N ILE A 51 -14.41 4.66 -9.80
CA ILE A 51 -14.52 5.14 -8.41
C ILE A 51 -15.24 6.49 -8.35
N LYS A 52 -14.96 7.38 -9.31
CA LYS A 52 -15.65 8.68 -9.42
C LYS A 52 -17.15 8.53 -9.66
N GLN A 53 -17.59 7.55 -10.46
CA GLN A 53 -19.03 7.27 -10.66
C GLN A 53 -19.64 6.61 -9.44
N TRP A 54 -18.90 5.72 -8.77
CA TRP A 54 -19.35 5.04 -7.56
C TRP A 54 -19.57 5.99 -6.38
N LEU A 55 -18.68 6.96 -6.19
CA LEU A 55 -18.69 7.92 -5.09
C LEU A 55 -19.11 9.33 -5.55
N HIS A 56 -19.95 9.43 -6.60
CA HIS A 56 -20.30 10.72 -7.21
C HIS A 56 -20.97 11.71 -6.24
N ASP A 57 -21.68 11.20 -5.23
CA ASP A 57 -22.36 11.95 -4.17
C ASP A 57 -21.54 12.07 -2.86
N GLN A 58 -20.29 11.59 -2.86
CA GLN A 58 -19.44 11.54 -1.67
C GLN A 58 -18.05 12.17 -1.92
N PRO A 59 -17.98 13.50 -2.09
CA PRO A 59 -16.73 14.18 -2.44
C PRO A 59 -15.63 13.98 -1.41
N ALA A 60 -15.93 13.94 -0.11
CA ALA A 60 -14.96 13.70 0.93
C ALA A 60 -14.32 12.29 0.84
N ALA A 61 -15.08 11.29 0.40
CA ALA A 61 -14.53 9.95 0.16
C ALA A 61 -13.59 9.93 -1.05
N LEU A 62 -13.95 10.65 -2.12
CA LEU A 62 -13.06 10.80 -3.30
C LEU A 62 -11.75 11.48 -2.94
N ASP A 63 -11.78 12.52 -2.10
CA ASP A 63 -10.58 13.22 -1.65
C ASP A 63 -9.73 12.33 -0.75
N GLY A 64 -10.34 11.59 0.19
CA GLY A 64 -9.64 10.60 1.01
C GLY A 64 -8.93 9.54 0.16
N LEU A 65 -9.62 8.97 -0.83
CA LEU A 65 -9.03 8.02 -1.77
C LEU A 65 -7.89 8.61 -2.59
N ARG A 66 -8.03 9.85 -3.07
CA ARG A 66 -6.98 10.54 -3.81
C ARG A 66 -5.71 10.67 -2.98
N VAL A 67 -5.84 11.06 -1.72
CA VAL A 67 -4.71 11.16 -0.78
C VAL A 67 -4.01 9.80 -0.63
N LEU A 68 -4.78 8.73 -0.43
CA LEU A 68 -4.24 7.37 -0.31
C LEU A 68 -3.54 6.89 -1.58
N MET A 69 -4.11 7.14 -2.75
CA MET A 69 -3.50 6.75 -4.02
C MET A 69 -2.16 7.46 -4.25
N LEU A 70 -2.08 8.76 -3.94
CA LEU A 70 -0.82 9.51 -4.04
C LEU A 70 0.22 8.98 -3.03
N ARG A 71 -0.21 8.70 -1.79
CA ARG A 71 0.64 8.08 -0.76
C ARG A 71 1.18 6.73 -1.21
N ALA A 72 0.31 5.86 -1.73
CA ALA A 72 0.69 4.54 -2.23
C ALA A 72 1.71 4.62 -3.37
N GLN A 73 1.54 5.54 -4.33
CA GLN A 73 2.48 5.76 -5.42
C GLN A 73 3.85 6.21 -4.90
N ARG A 74 3.89 7.12 -3.94
CA ARG A 74 5.15 7.59 -3.32
C ARG A 74 5.80 6.47 -2.52
N ALA A 75 5.04 5.72 -1.71
CA ALA A 75 5.54 4.58 -0.95
C ALA A 75 6.16 3.53 -1.87
N ALA A 76 5.51 3.19 -2.99
CA ALA A 76 6.04 2.24 -3.96
C ALA A 76 7.37 2.70 -4.59
N ARG A 77 7.54 4.00 -4.85
CA ARG A 77 8.80 4.55 -5.36
C ARG A 77 9.92 4.48 -4.33
N PHE A 78 9.64 4.86 -3.09
CA PHE A 78 10.61 4.75 -2.00
C PHE A 78 11.01 3.29 -1.76
N ALA A 79 10.04 2.38 -1.69
CA ALA A 79 10.29 0.96 -1.48
C ALA A 79 11.14 0.36 -2.60
N LEU A 80 10.86 0.70 -3.88
CA LEU A 80 11.70 0.29 -5.01
C LEU A 80 13.12 0.85 -4.89
N ALA A 81 13.26 2.12 -4.50
CA ALA A 81 14.56 2.75 -4.33
C ALA A 81 15.38 2.06 -3.23
N PHE A 82 14.74 1.65 -2.11
CA PHE A 82 15.40 0.88 -1.06
C PHE A 82 15.84 -0.50 -1.56
N ALA A 83 14.93 -1.22 -2.22
CA ALA A 83 15.20 -2.56 -2.74
C ALA A 83 16.33 -2.56 -3.78
N VAL A 84 16.34 -1.59 -4.70
CA VAL A 84 17.40 -1.43 -5.71
C VAL A 84 18.73 -1.08 -5.05
N HIS A 85 18.76 -0.17 -4.08
CA HIS A 85 19.99 0.19 -3.35
C HIS A 85 20.60 -1.02 -2.63
N ARG A 86 19.74 -1.88 -2.06
CA ARG A 86 20.15 -3.09 -1.34
C ARG A 86 20.40 -4.29 -2.25
N GLN A 87 20.13 -4.17 -3.55
CA GLN A 87 20.21 -5.25 -4.54
C GLN A 87 19.29 -6.45 -4.16
N ASP A 88 18.09 -6.15 -3.62
CA ASP A 88 17.12 -7.18 -3.27
C ASP A 88 16.59 -7.88 -4.55
N THR A 89 16.58 -9.21 -4.55
CA THR A 89 16.04 -10.02 -5.66
C THR A 89 14.54 -9.82 -5.85
N ASP A 90 13.84 -9.50 -4.77
CA ASP A 90 12.37 -9.35 -4.72
C ASP A 90 11.91 -7.88 -4.85
N ALA A 91 12.72 -7.02 -5.50
CA ALA A 91 12.47 -5.58 -5.59
C ALA A 91 11.06 -5.25 -6.15
N ASP A 92 10.58 -6.00 -7.14
CA ASP A 92 9.24 -5.81 -7.69
C ASP A 92 8.13 -6.20 -6.71
N ALA A 93 8.33 -7.26 -5.92
CA ALA A 93 7.39 -7.67 -4.88
C ALA A 93 7.35 -6.65 -3.73
N ILE A 94 8.51 -6.13 -3.31
CA ILE A 94 8.62 -5.06 -2.29
C ILE A 94 7.91 -3.78 -2.78
N ARG A 95 8.14 -3.38 -4.03
CA ARG A 95 7.44 -2.23 -4.64
C ARG A 95 5.93 -2.44 -4.68
N LEU A 96 5.49 -3.65 -5.09
CA LEU A 96 4.07 -3.98 -5.16
C LEU A 96 3.43 -3.99 -3.76
N ALA A 97 4.11 -4.56 -2.77
CA ALA A 97 3.66 -4.58 -1.38
C ALA A 97 3.45 -3.16 -0.84
N ALA A 98 4.40 -2.25 -1.05
CA ALA A 98 4.26 -0.85 -0.66
C ALA A 98 3.13 -0.14 -1.41
N TYR A 99 2.92 -0.46 -2.69
CA TYR A 99 1.84 0.10 -3.49
C TYR A 99 0.45 -0.34 -3.02
N LEU A 100 0.35 -1.60 -2.58
CA LEU A 100 -0.91 -2.19 -2.10
C LEU A 100 -1.10 -2.05 -0.58
N HIS A 101 -0.14 -1.49 0.15
CA HIS A 101 -0.19 -1.44 1.61
C HIS A 101 -1.50 -0.84 2.14
N ASP A 102 -1.99 0.22 1.53
CA ASP A 102 -3.18 0.94 1.97
C ASP A 102 -4.49 0.48 1.29
N PHE A 103 -4.50 -0.67 0.57
CA PHE A 103 -5.70 -1.07 -0.19
C PHE A 103 -6.93 -1.30 0.69
N ALA A 104 -6.75 -1.82 1.90
CA ALA A 104 -7.85 -2.03 2.84
C ALA A 104 -8.47 -0.70 3.29
N GLU A 105 -7.63 0.32 3.54
CA GLU A 105 -8.11 1.67 3.83
C GLU A 105 -8.84 2.28 2.62
N MET A 106 -8.36 2.04 1.39
CA MET A 106 -9.05 2.46 0.17
C MET A 106 -10.44 1.80 0.04
N LEU A 107 -10.55 0.50 0.36
CA LEU A 107 -11.84 -0.19 0.38
C LEU A 107 -12.78 0.39 1.45
N MET A 108 -12.27 0.74 2.63
CA MET A 108 -13.06 1.38 3.67
C MET A 108 -13.61 2.73 3.21
N TRP A 109 -12.83 3.54 2.51
CA TRP A 109 -13.34 4.78 1.90
C TRP A 109 -14.42 4.53 0.84
N CYS A 110 -14.35 3.42 0.09
CA CYS A 110 -15.36 3.06 -0.89
C CYS A 110 -16.66 2.53 -0.27
N HIS A 111 -16.58 1.78 0.83
CA HIS A 111 -17.71 1.02 1.36
C HIS A 111 -18.25 1.55 2.70
N ALA A 112 -17.42 2.25 3.47
CA ALA A 112 -17.77 2.83 4.76
C ALA A 112 -17.25 4.28 4.91
N PRO A 113 -17.53 5.18 3.96
CA PRO A 113 -16.95 6.52 3.92
C PRO A 113 -17.26 7.36 5.16
N THR A 114 -18.45 7.20 5.74
CA THR A 114 -18.83 7.92 6.96
C THR A 114 -17.92 7.56 8.14
N LEU A 115 -17.59 6.28 8.32
CA LEU A 115 -16.68 5.85 9.38
C LEU A 115 -15.26 6.38 9.14
N MET A 116 -14.80 6.37 7.90
CA MET A 116 -13.47 6.91 7.55
C MET A 116 -13.40 8.43 7.77
N GLN A 117 -14.48 9.14 7.50
CA GLN A 117 -14.58 10.58 7.81
C GLN A 117 -14.50 10.83 9.32
N GLN A 118 -15.14 10.01 10.16
CA GLN A 118 -15.04 10.13 11.62
C GLN A 118 -13.60 9.91 12.10
N VAL A 119 -12.92 8.89 11.59
CA VAL A 119 -11.49 8.65 11.88
C VAL A 119 -10.64 9.87 11.47
N ALA A 120 -10.82 10.37 10.26
CA ALA A 120 -10.07 11.51 9.75
C ALA A 120 -10.32 12.80 10.56
N GLN A 121 -11.59 13.08 10.93
CA GLN A 121 -11.96 14.22 11.75
C GLN A 121 -11.34 14.13 13.15
N ALA A 122 -11.40 12.97 13.80
CA ALA A 122 -10.80 12.76 15.11
C ALA A 122 -9.28 13.07 15.11
N GLN A 123 -8.57 12.60 14.07
CA GLN A 123 -7.14 12.87 13.91
C GLN A 123 -6.82 14.34 13.54
N GLN A 124 -7.75 15.04 12.88
CA GLN A 124 -7.62 16.49 12.63
C GLN A 124 -7.79 17.32 13.91
N MET A 125 -8.74 16.90 14.76
CA MET A 125 -9.01 17.57 16.04
C MET A 125 -7.92 17.28 17.09
N ASP A 126 -7.35 16.10 17.07
CA ASP A 126 -6.25 15.68 17.93
C ASP A 126 -5.10 15.09 17.09
N PRO A 127 -4.11 15.90 16.69
CA PRO A 127 -2.95 15.43 15.94
C PRO A 127 -2.07 14.41 16.69
N SER A 128 -2.23 14.27 18.01
CA SER A 128 -1.52 13.26 18.82
C SER A 128 -2.21 11.88 18.78
N LEU A 129 -3.45 11.82 18.31
CA LEU A 129 -4.23 10.58 18.23
C LEU A 129 -3.63 9.64 17.17
N ARG A 130 -3.08 8.53 17.64
CA ARG A 130 -2.51 7.50 16.74
C ARG A 130 -3.58 6.87 15.87
N SER A 131 -3.24 6.57 14.61
CA SER A 131 -4.17 5.97 13.64
C SER A 131 -4.81 4.68 14.16
N SER A 132 -4.04 3.78 14.78
CA SER A 132 -4.57 2.55 15.36
C SER A 132 -5.59 2.81 16.48
N ALA A 133 -5.38 3.83 17.33
CA ALA A 133 -6.33 4.19 18.38
C ALA A 133 -7.63 4.76 17.79
N ALA A 134 -7.53 5.67 16.81
CA ALA A 134 -8.69 6.20 16.10
C ALA A 134 -9.48 5.09 15.37
N GLN A 135 -8.78 4.18 14.70
CA GLN A 135 -9.40 3.04 14.02
C GLN A 135 -10.13 2.13 15.00
N ARG A 136 -9.52 1.74 16.12
CA ARG A 136 -10.19 0.95 17.16
C ARG A 136 -11.44 1.65 17.72
N GLN A 137 -11.37 2.97 17.90
CA GLN A 137 -12.49 3.75 18.44
C GLN A 137 -13.71 3.77 17.50
N PHE A 138 -13.51 3.95 16.20
CA PHE A 138 -14.60 4.14 15.23
C PHE A 138 -14.92 2.89 14.41
N LEU A 139 -13.95 1.99 14.19
CA LEU A 139 -14.11 0.80 13.36
C LEU A 139 -14.18 -0.49 14.19
N ASN A 140 -13.85 -0.45 15.48
CA ASN A 140 -13.65 -1.62 16.37
C ASN A 140 -12.60 -2.60 15.86
N MET A 141 -11.72 -2.18 14.94
CA MET A 141 -10.62 -2.99 14.40
C MET A 141 -9.49 -2.07 13.93
N GLU A 142 -8.31 -2.63 13.72
CA GLU A 142 -7.23 -1.97 13.00
C GLU A 142 -7.31 -2.32 11.49
N ILE A 143 -7.01 -1.36 10.62
CA ILE A 143 -7.05 -1.57 9.18
C ILE A 143 -5.96 -2.54 8.74
N ASP A 144 -4.86 -2.63 9.47
CA ASP A 144 -3.79 -3.59 9.20
C ASP A 144 -4.26 -5.05 9.39
N ASP A 145 -5.08 -5.32 10.43
CA ASP A 145 -5.70 -6.63 10.62
C ASP A 145 -6.69 -6.95 9.48
N LEU A 146 -7.48 -5.96 9.06
CA LEU A 146 -8.39 -6.11 7.91
C LEU A 146 -7.60 -6.43 6.65
N ARG A 147 -6.49 -5.71 6.39
CA ARG A 147 -5.60 -5.95 5.26
C ARG A 147 -5.11 -7.39 5.25
N GLN A 148 -4.52 -7.86 6.34
CA GLN A 148 -3.99 -9.21 6.45
C GLN A 148 -5.06 -10.29 6.27
N ASN A 149 -6.24 -10.09 6.87
CA ASN A 149 -7.35 -11.03 6.74
C ASN A 149 -7.87 -11.10 5.29
N LEU A 150 -8.02 -9.95 4.61
CA LEU A 150 -8.44 -9.90 3.21
C LEU A 150 -7.41 -10.56 2.28
N MET A 151 -6.11 -10.31 2.48
CA MET A 151 -5.05 -10.93 1.67
C MET A 151 -5.07 -12.46 1.79
N LYS A 152 -5.24 -12.99 3.00
CA LYS A 152 -5.36 -14.44 3.26
C LYS A 152 -6.66 -15.01 2.67
N LEU A 153 -7.80 -14.35 2.89
CA LEU A 153 -9.11 -14.76 2.39
C LEU A 153 -9.15 -14.83 0.85
N TRP A 154 -8.48 -13.89 0.19
CA TRP A 154 -8.40 -13.82 -1.27
C TRP A 154 -7.25 -14.63 -1.86
N HIS A 155 -6.53 -15.36 -1.02
CA HIS A 155 -5.40 -16.22 -1.43
C HIS A 155 -4.36 -15.46 -2.26
N LEU A 156 -4.06 -14.20 -1.87
CA LEU A 156 -3.02 -13.43 -2.53
C LEU A 156 -1.66 -14.15 -2.43
N PRO A 157 -0.68 -13.83 -3.30
CA PRO A 157 0.63 -14.48 -3.28
C PRO A 157 1.25 -14.47 -1.89
N GLU A 158 1.75 -15.61 -1.43
CA GLU A 158 2.27 -15.78 -0.07
C GLU A 158 3.42 -14.81 0.25
N LEU A 159 4.32 -14.59 -0.72
CA LEU A 159 5.38 -13.59 -0.59
C LEU A 159 4.81 -12.19 -0.33
N LEU A 160 3.78 -11.80 -1.07
CA LEU A 160 3.12 -10.49 -0.89
C LEU A 160 2.46 -10.38 0.49
N VAL A 161 1.74 -11.42 0.94
CA VAL A 161 1.12 -11.47 2.27
C VAL A 161 2.19 -11.30 3.36
N ARG A 162 3.32 -12.00 3.22
CA ARG A 162 4.44 -11.93 4.18
C ARG A 162 5.12 -10.55 4.19
N ILE A 163 5.36 -9.96 3.03
CA ILE A 163 6.02 -8.64 2.94
C ILE A 163 5.10 -7.53 3.45
N CYS A 164 3.77 -7.69 3.39
CA CYS A 164 2.79 -6.75 3.95
C CYS A 164 2.47 -6.99 5.42
N ASP A 165 3.18 -7.86 6.12
CA ASP A 165 2.96 -8.15 7.53
C ASP A 165 3.84 -7.28 8.43
N ASP A 166 3.34 -6.13 8.82
CA ASP A 166 4.05 -5.10 9.58
C ASP A 166 4.51 -5.60 10.97
N TYR A 167 3.91 -6.67 11.50
CA TYR A 167 4.35 -7.30 12.77
C TYR A 167 5.71 -7.99 12.66
N HIS A 168 6.18 -8.26 11.43
CA HIS A 168 7.47 -8.87 11.16
C HIS A 168 8.46 -7.90 10.51
N ALA A 169 8.47 -6.64 10.97
CA ALA A 169 9.33 -5.57 10.46
C ALA A 169 10.84 -5.74 10.77
N ASP A 170 11.22 -6.81 11.46
CA ASP A 170 12.61 -7.29 11.59
C ASP A 170 13.16 -7.85 10.25
N HIS A 171 12.27 -8.39 9.37
CA HIS A 171 12.68 -8.84 8.06
C HIS A 171 12.95 -7.64 7.12
N PRO A 172 14.10 -7.58 6.44
CA PRO A 172 14.49 -6.42 5.64
C PRO A 172 13.50 -6.00 4.57
N SER A 173 12.83 -6.94 3.90
CA SER A 173 11.83 -6.63 2.86
C SER A 173 10.57 -6.00 3.47
N VAL A 174 10.11 -6.50 4.63
CA VAL A 174 8.99 -5.90 5.39
C VAL A 174 9.38 -4.52 5.88
N ARG A 175 10.57 -4.38 6.48
CA ARG A 175 11.10 -3.09 6.96
C ARG A 175 11.18 -2.06 5.84
N SER A 176 11.55 -2.47 4.61
CA SER A 176 11.54 -1.60 3.42
C SER A 176 10.15 -1.06 3.13
N VAL A 177 9.10 -1.88 3.19
CA VAL A 177 7.71 -1.46 2.97
C VAL A 177 7.24 -0.53 4.08
N VAL A 178 7.41 -0.92 5.33
CA VAL A 178 6.96 -0.13 6.50
C VAL A 178 7.60 1.27 6.49
N LEU A 179 8.91 1.35 6.28
CA LEU A 179 9.62 2.64 6.25
C LEU A 179 9.23 3.50 5.04
N ALA A 180 9.00 2.88 3.86
CA ALA A 180 8.55 3.59 2.68
C ALA A 180 7.15 4.20 2.86
N VAL A 181 6.22 3.44 3.46
CA VAL A 181 4.86 3.91 3.76
C VAL A 181 4.88 5.01 4.82
N ARG A 182 5.68 4.85 5.90
CA ARG A 182 5.85 5.88 6.93
C ARG A 182 6.39 7.17 6.34
N LEU A 183 7.47 7.11 5.58
CA LEU A 183 8.06 8.28 4.92
C LEU A 183 7.06 8.96 3.98
N ALA A 184 6.35 8.19 3.14
CA ALA A 184 5.33 8.73 2.24
C ALA A 184 4.18 9.43 2.98
N ARG A 185 3.82 8.95 4.17
CA ARG A 185 2.81 9.56 5.05
C ARG A 185 3.32 10.83 5.70
N HIS A 186 4.48 10.78 6.34
CA HIS A 186 5.02 11.91 7.10
C HIS A 186 5.45 13.07 6.20
N SER A 187 5.96 12.78 5.00
CA SER A 187 6.34 13.79 4.00
C SER A 187 5.22 14.19 3.04
N ALA A 188 3.93 13.84 3.32
CA ALA A 188 2.82 14.10 2.41
C ALA A 188 2.55 15.59 2.15
N LYS A 189 2.76 16.44 3.15
CA LYS A 189 2.63 17.90 3.03
C LYS A 189 3.98 18.55 2.65
N ASP A 190 4.99 18.23 3.42
CA ASP A 190 6.35 18.77 3.28
C ASP A 190 7.36 17.85 3.97
N TRP A 191 8.64 18.18 3.85
CA TRP A 191 9.75 17.47 4.47
C TRP A 191 10.15 18.03 5.85
N GLU A 192 9.34 18.90 6.44
CA GLU A 192 9.59 19.56 7.75
C GLU A 192 8.82 18.88 8.90
N ASN A 193 8.10 17.79 8.61
CA ASN A 193 7.37 17.04 9.64
C ASN A 193 8.35 16.53 10.73
N PRO A 194 8.02 16.70 12.02
CA PRO A 194 8.89 16.29 13.15
C PRO A 194 9.26 14.80 13.18
N ALA A 195 8.49 13.93 12.52
CA ALA A 195 8.78 12.49 12.44
C ALA A 195 9.82 12.12 11.35
N ILE A 196 10.13 13.05 10.45
CA ILE A 196 11.07 12.78 9.33
C ILE A 196 12.48 12.43 9.82
N PRO A 197 13.09 13.10 10.80
CA PRO A 197 14.41 12.71 11.28
C PRO A 197 14.49 11.26 11.72
N ASP A 198 13.52 10.76 12.50
CA ASP A 198 13.47 9.37 12.96
C ASP A 198 13.29 8.39 11.80
N ASP A 199 12.46 8.76 10.80
CA ASP A 199 12.30 7.95 9.59
C ASP A 199 13.60 7.88 8.79
N ILE A 200 14.31 8.99 8.66
CA ILE A 200 15.59 9.05 7.93
C ILE A 200 16.68 8.23 8.63
N ASP A 201 16.74 8.27 9.95
CA ASP A 201 17.70 7.48 10.73
C ASP A 201 17.43 5.98 10.54
N ALA A 202 16.17 5.55 10.64
CA ALA A 202 15.78 4.16 10.42
C ALA A 202 16.03 3.70 8.97
N ILE A 203 15.82 4.57 7.98
CA ILE A 203 16.12 4.28 6.56
C ILE A 203 17.62 4.25 6.32
N ALA A 204 18.40 5.14 6.92
CA ALA A 204 19.84 5.18 6.84
C ALA A 204 20.46 3.86 7.37
N GLU A 205 19.93 3.36 8.49
CA GLU A 205 20.30 2.05 9.03
C GLU A 205 19.94 0.91 8.04
N LEU A 206 18.70 0.90 7.49
CA LEU A 206 18.27 -0.09 6.51
C LEU A 206 19.16 -0.13 5.26
N LEU A 207 19.59 1.05 4.78
CA LEU A 207 20.39 1.20 3.57
C LEU A 207 21.90 1.14 3.83
N ASN A 208 22.32 1.07 5.10
CA ASN A 208 23.72 1.13 5.53
C ASN A 208 24.45 2.38 4.99
N VAL A 209 23.83 3.54 5.14
CA VAL A 209 24.38 4.84 4.76
C VAL A 209 24.25 5.86 5.90
N VAL A 210 24.93 6.99 5.80
CA VAL A 210 24.74 8.08 6.77
C VAL A 210 23.40 8.82 6.53
N PRO A 211 22.72 9.33 7.57
CA PRO A 211 21.39 9.97 7.46
C PRO A 211 21.32 11.09 6.42
N ARG A 212 22.38 11.91 6.34
CA ARG A 212 22.47 12.99 5.33
C ARG A 212 22.45 12.46 3.88
N ALA A 213 23.09 11.32 3.62
CA ALA A 213 23.08 10.69 2.31
C ALA A 213 21.70 10.08 2.00
N ALA A 214 21.06 9.42 2.98
CA ALA A 214 19.69 8.91 2.87
C ALA A 214 18.72 10.04 2.52
N MET A 215 18.71 11.14 3.27
CA MET A 215 17.87 12.30 3.01
C MET A 215 18.07 12.85 1.58
N GLY A 216 19.32 13.05 1.15
CA GLY A 216 19.61 13.55 -0.19
C GLY A 216 19.15 12.60 -1.30
N TYR A 217 19.30 11.31 -1.10
CA TYR A 217 18.83 10.27 -2.03
C TYR A 217 17.30 10.28 -2.16
N LEU A 218 16.59 10.29 -1.02
CA LEU A 218 15.14 10.22 -0.99
C LEU A 218 14.45 11.45 -1.59
N ARG A 219 15.01 12.64 -1.35
CA ARG A 219 14.52 13.88 -2.01
C ARG A 219 14.65 13.80 -3.53
N LYS A 220 15.73 13.20 -4.06
CA LYS A 220 15.89 12.98 -5.52
C LYS A 220 14.87 11.97 -6.04
N VAL A 221 14.62 10.86 -5.33
CA VAL A 221 13.58 9.88 -5.68
C VAL A 221 12.19 10.51 -5.74
N ASP A 222 11.90 11.41 -4.80
CA ASP A 222 10.59 12.08 -4.72
C ASP A 222 10.40 13.12 -5.85
N GLN A 223 11.46 13.79 -6.26
CA GLN A 223 11.44 14.80 -7.32
C GLN A 223 11.41 14.21 -8.74
N ALA A 224 11.85 12.98 -8.92
CA ALA A 224 11.89 12.29 -10.23
C ALA A 224 10.52 11.77 -10.70
N ALA A 225 9.43 12.21 -10.11
CA ALA A 225 8.07 11.70 -10.28
C ALA A 225 7.20 12.53 -11.23
#